data_955f9fb2b8f3c03aa1528e6d7edc1886
#
_entry.id   955f9fb2b8f3c03aa1528e6d7edc1886
#
_cell.length_a   1.000
_cell.length_b   1.000
_cell.length_c   1.000
_cell.angle_alpha   90.00
_cell.angle_beta   90.00
_cell.angle_gamma   90.00
#
_symmetry.space_group_name_H-M   'P 1'
#
loop_
_entity.id
_entity.type
_entity.pdbx_description
1 polymer ?
#
loop_
_entity_poly.entity_id
_entity_poly.type
_entity_poly.pdbx_seq_one_letter_code
_entity_poly.pdbx_strand_id
1 'polypeptide(L)'
;KILMARHVVRFVIDEAHCFSSWGQDFRVDYLYIGKFIQKYQQKKKCKTPIPVSCFTATAKQKVIQDICDYFKQTLDLNLELFASTASRTNLHYSVIHVENDNDKYLKLRELVAEADCPTIVYVSRTKRTKELAAKLTRDGYKALPFNGKMEADEKIANQDAFMNDQAHIIVATSAFGMGVDKKDVGLVVHYDISDSLENYVQEAGRAGRDPGLSARCYVLYSDNDLDKHFILLNQTKLSISEIQQVWKAVKDLTKHRMKVNCSALEIARQAGWDDSVSDIETRVRTALAALEQSGYLVRGNNVPHVYATGITVKNMDEARERIAASLLFGSDEIEKAIRIIKSLISQKHIAKAQDSEAESRIDYLADILGLSKRDVISVVERMRQEGILADSKDISAYLQDADDSERKSQILLERFAKLEQ
;
A
#
# COMPACT_ATOMS: atom_id res chain seq x y z
N LYS A 1 7.11 -1.47 -20.50
CA LYS A 1 7.34 -1.15 -21.94
C LYS A 1 7.82 0.30 -22.13
N ILE A 2 7.19 1.31 -21.52
CA ILE A 2 7.50 2.74 -21.70
C ILE A 2 8.96 3.06 -21.37
N LEU A 3 9.46 2.65 -20.21
CA LEU A 3 10.87 2.89 -19.83
C LEU A 3 11.85 2.21 -20.78
N MET A 4 11.51 1.03 -21.32
CA MET A 4 12.35 0.36 -22.32
C MET A 4 12.48 1.12 -23.65
N ALA A 5 11.53 1.97 -23.99
CA ALA A 5 11.57 2.84 -25.17
C ALA A 5 12.33 4.16 -24.91
N ARG A 6 12.71 4.46 -23.67
CA ARG A 6 13.36 5.71 -23.26
C ARG A 6 14.81 5.48 -22.88
N HIS A 7 15.59 6.57 -22.86
CA HIS A 7 16.92 6.60 -22.27
C HIS A 7 16.80 7.13 -20.84
N VAL A 8 17.10 6.27 -19.86
CA VAL A 8 17.07 6.64 -18.44
C VAL A 8 18.47 7.03 -18.01
N VAL A 9 18.65 8.25 -17.56
CA VAL A 9 19.94 8.80 -17.13
C VAL A 9 20.16 8.70 -15.62
N ARG A 10 19.08 8.55 -14.83
CA ARG A 10 19.10 8.44 -13.37
C ARG A 10 17.79 7.82 -12.86
N PHE A 11 17.87 6.99 -11.84
CA PHE A 11 16.73 6.58 -11.04
C PHE A 11 16.69 7.41 -9.78
N VAL A 12 15.55 8.05 -9.53
CA VAL A 12 15.27 8.80 -8.30
C VAL A 12 14.22 8.03 -7.53
N ILE A 13 14.54 7.66 -6.29
CA ILE A 13 13.70 6.84 -5.43
C ILE A 13 13.39 7.67 -4.19
N ASP A 14 12.13 8.02 -4.05
CA ASP A 14 11.61 8.69 -2.87
C ASP A 14 11.19 7.66 -1.83
N GLU A 15 11.06 8.09 -0.57
CA GLU A 15 10.70 7.24 0.58
C GLU A 15 11.58 5.98 0.68
N ALA A 16 12.88 6.13 0.49
CA ALA A 16 13.82 5.00 0.44
C ALA A 16 13.86 4.18 1.74
N HIS A 17 13.34 4.68 2.85
CA HIS A 17 13.17 3.90 4.08
C HIS A 17 12.30 2.65 3.87
N CYS A 18 11.45 2.63 2.83
CA CYS A 18 10.66 1.46 2.46
C CYS A 18 11.49 0.23 2.03
N PHE A 19 12.79 0.38 1.76
CA PHE A 19 13.69 -0.76 1.51
C PHE A 19 14.01 -1.56 2.77
N SER A 20 13.95 -0.94 3.95
CA SER A 20 14.35 -1.57 5.20
C SER A 20 13.16 -2.17 5.93
N SER A 21 13.30 -3.42 6.37
CA SER A 21 12.32 -4.05 7.27
C SER A 21 12.29 -3.41 8.68
N TRP A 22 13.29 -2.61 9.01
CA TRP A 22 13.36 -1.76 10.20
C TRP A 22 12.72 -0.39 9.98
N GLY A 23 12.42 -0.05 8.71
CA GLY A 23 11.62 1.12 8.34
C GLY A 23 10.14 0.80 8.55
N GLN A 24 9.37 1.80 8.96
CA GLN A 24 7.98 1.64 9.32
C GLN A 24 7.05 1.24 8.18
N ASP A 25 7.34 1.72 6.99
CA ASP A 25 6.58 1.48 5.76
C ASP A 25 7.33 0.51 4.84
N PHE A 26 7.88 -0.58 5.42
CA PHE A 26 8.52 -1.59 4.60
C PHE A 26 7.58 -2.06 3.49
N ARG A 27 7.99 -1.80 2.25
CA ARG A 27 7.24 -2.19 1.06
C ARG A 27 8.07 -3.18 0.26
N VAL A 28 7.58 -4.39 0.24
CA VAL A 28 8.21 -5.49 -0.51
C VAL A 28 8.47 -5.12 -1.97
N ASP A 29 7.60 -4.31 -2.57
CA ASP A 29 7.74 -3.89 -3.96
C ASP A 29 9.02 -3.05 -4.20
N TYR A 30 9.53 -2.35 -3.19
CA TYR A 30 10.79 -1.63 -3.28
C TYR A 30 11.98 -2.57 -3.54
N LEU A 31 11.96 -3.78 -3.02
CA LEU A 31 13.01 -4.78 -3.25
C LEU A 31 13.11 -5.24 -4.72
N TYR A 32 12.09 -4.95 -5.54
CA TYR A 32 12.14 -5.24 -6.98
C TYR A 32 12.74 -4.11 -7.81
N ILE A 33 12.86 -2.91 -7.26
CA ILE A 33 13.41 -1.74 -7.99
C ILE A 33 14.83 -2.04 -8.46
N GLY A 34 15.71 -2.54 -7.60
CA GLY A 34 17.06 -2.89 -7.97
C GLY A 34 17.13 -4.00 -9.03
N LYS A 35 16.31 -5.05 -8.89
CA LYS A 35 16.20 -6.12 -9.90
C LYS A 35 15.69 -5.58 -11.24
N PHE A 36 14.78 -4.61 -11.22
CA PHE A 36 14.30 -3.94 -12.43
C PHE A 36 15.39 -3.13 -13.08
N ILE A 37 16.15 -2.33 -12.32
CA ILE A 37 17.28 -1.52 -12.82
C ILE A 37 18.32 -2.43 -13.45
N GLN A 38 18.68 -3.53 -12.80
CA GLN A 38 19.63 -4.52 -13.33
C GLN A 38 19.18 -5.07 -14.69
N LYS A 39 17.92 -5.53 -14.78
CA LYS A 39 17.32 -6.02 -16.03
C LYS A 39 17.29 -4.92 -17.12
N TYR A 40 16.99 -3.69 -16.73
CA TYR A 40 16.98 -2.56 -17.64
C TYR A 40 18.39 -2.32 -18.22
N GLN A 41 19.43 -2.23 -17.39
CA GLN A 41 20.81 -2.02 -17.80
C GLN A 41 21.31 -3.14 -18.71
N GLN A 42 21.00 -4.41 -18.39
CA GLN A 42 21.34 -5.57 -19.22
C GLN A 42 20.70 -5.48 -20.61
N LYS A 43 19.39 -5.23 -20.69
CA LYS A 43 18.66 -5.13 -21.95
C LYS A 43 19.11 -3.95 -22.81
N LYS A 44 19.45 -2.82 -22.18
CA LYS A 44 19.95 -1.63 -22.85
C LYS A 44 21.44 -1.69 -23.14
N LYS A 45 22.15 -2.73 -22.67
CA LYS A 45 23.61 -2.88 -22.81
C LYS A 45 24.34 -1.63 -22.31
N CYS A 46 23.93 -1.09 -21.17
CA CYS A 46 24.55 0.10 -20.58
C CYS A 46 26.02 -0.18 -20.27
N LYS A 47 26.91 0.69 -20.75
CA LYS A 47 28.37 0.56 -20.53
C LYS A 47 28.78 0.92 -19.10
N THR A 48 28.03 1.82 -18.47
CA THR A 48 28.22 2.28 -17.10
C THR A 48 26.95 2.10 -16.30
N PRO A 49 27.03 1.83 -15.00
CA PRO A 49 25.85 1.78 -14.15
C PRO A 49 25.06 3.10 -14.18
N ILE A 50 23.74 3.01 -14.24
CA ILE A 50 22.87 4.19 -14.16
C ILE A 50 22.86 4.69 -12.71
N PRO A 51 23.13 5.98 -12.46
CA PRO A 51 23.11 6.55 -11.12
C PRO A 51 21.75 6.37 -10.44
N VAL A 52 21.79 6.08 -9.14
CA VAL A 52 20.60 5.99 -8.29
C VAL A 52 20.70 7.07 -7.21
N SER A 53 19.62 7.82 -6.99
CA SER A 53 19.47 8.74 -5.87
C SER A 53 18.30 8.31 -5.00
N CYS A 54 18.56 8.11 -3.72
CA CYS A 54 17.57 7.71 -2.72
C CYS A 54 17.30 8.89 -1.79
N PHE A 55 16.01 9.20 -1.58
CA PHE A 55 15.58 10.26 -0.68
C PHE A 55 14.70 9.67 0.42
N THR A 56 14.89 10.14 1.64
CA THR A 56 14.02 9.84 2.78
C THR A 56 14.08 10.98 3.78
N ALA A 57 12.93 11.34 4.34
CA ALA A 57 12.85 12.39 5.36
C ALA A 57 13.30 11.89 6.74
N THR A 58 13.13 10.61 7.01
CA THR A 58 13.40 9.98 8.31
C THR A 58 14.08 8.64 8.11
N ALA A 59 15.31 8.51 8.58
CA ALA A 59 15.99 7.23 8.54
C ALA A 59 16.90 7.05 9.75
N LYS A 60 16.67 5.99 10.52
CA LYS A 60 17.61 5.52 11.54
C LYS A 60 18.89 5.01 10.86
N GLN A 61 19.99 5.03 11.58
CA GLN A 61 21.27 4.56 11.04
C GLN A 61 21.19 3.15 10.44
N LYS A 62 20.40 2.27 11.07
CA LYS A 62 20.18 0.90 10.57
C LYS A 62 19.43 0.89 9.24
N VAL A 63 18.43 1.77 9.07
CA VAL A 63 17.69 1.91 7.79
C VAL A 63 18.60 2.41 6.68
N ILE A 64 19.46 3.40 6.97
CA ILE A 64 20.47 3.90 6.02
C ILE A 64 21.41 2.78 5.59
N GLN A 65 21.90 1.98 6.55
CA GLN A 65 22.77 0.85 6.27
C GLN A 65 22.08 -0.18 5.37
N ASP A 66 20.82 -0.54 5.66
CA ASP A 66 20.05 -1.49 4.85
C ASP A 66 19.86 -1.01 3.40
N ILE A 67 19.63 0.29 3.19
CA ILE A 67 19.52 0.88 1.85
C ILE A 67 20.87 0.76 1.12
N CYS A 68 21.97 1.14 1.76
CA CYS A 68 23.30 1.05 1.17
C CYS A 68 23.68 -0.39 0.81
N ASP A 69 23.45 -1.33 1.75
CA ASP A 69 23.72 -2.75 1.56
C ASP A 69 22.88 -3.34 0.43
N TYR A 70 21.61 -2.96 0.34
CA TYR A 70 20.73 -3.40 -0.75
C TYR A 70 21.26 -3.01 -2.12
N PHE A 71 21.64 -1.74 -2.33
CA PHE A 71 22.15 -1.27 -3.63
C PHE A 71 23.55 -1.82 -3.91
N LYS A 72 24.38 -2.01 -2.89
CA LYS A 72 25.67 -2.68 -3.03
C LYS A 72 25.52 -4.13 -3.48
N GLN A 73 24.63 -4.88 -2.84
CA GLN A 73 24.40 -6.29 -3.17
C GLN A 73 23.70 -6.50 -4.51
N THR A 74 22.75 -5.61 -4.86
CA THR A 74 21.91 -5.81 -6.05
C THR A 74 22.50 -5.22 -7.31
N LEU A 75 23.19 -4.09 -7.23
CA LEU A 75 23.68 -3.32 -8.37
C LEU A 75 25.18 -3.01 -8.32
N ASP A 76 25.90 -3.45 -7.29
CA ASP A 76 27.28 -3.10 -6.98
C ASP A 76 27.52 -1.57 -6.90
N LEU A 77 26.52 -0.84 -6.40
CA LEU A 77 26.60 0.61 -6.23
C LEU A 77 26.94 0.96 -4.77
N ASN A 78 27.98 1.79 -4.60
CA ASN A 78 28.27 2.42 -3.30
C ASN A 78 27.55 3.76 -3.26
N LEU A 79 26.54 3.88 -2.38
CA LEU A 79 25.81 5.12 -2.19
C LEU A 79 26.60 6.04 -1.26
N GLU A 80 26.69 7.31 -1.64
CA GLU A 80 27.23 8.37 -0.78
C GLU A 80 26.10 8.99 0.03
N LEU A 81 26.32 9.17 1.34
CA LEU A 81 25.32 9.71 2.26
C LEU A 81 25.45 11.23 2.38
N PHE A 82 24.37 11.93 2.06
CA PHE A 82 24.19 13.34 2.33
C PHE A 82 23.08 13.50 3.39
N ALA A 83 23.46 13.83 4.61
CA ALA A 83 22.51 14.01 5.72
C ALA A 83 22.54 15.46 6.20
N SER A 84 21.38 16.01 6.48
CA SER A 84 21.23 17.30 7.15
C SER A 84 20.77 17.08 8.59
N THR A 85 21.41 17.77 9.52
CA THR A 85 21.01 17.80 10.94
C THR A 85 20.05 18.95 11.27
N ALA A 86 19.39 19.51 10.25
CA ALA A 86 18.52 20.66 10.43
C ALA A 86 17.36 20.36 11.39
N SER A 87 17.58 20.70 12.66
CA SER A 87 16.52 20.75 13.67
C SER A 87 15.56 21.90 13.35
N ARG A 88 14.26 21.59 13.33
CA ARG A 88 13.18 22.56 13.14
C ARG A 88 12.96 23.33 14.45
N THR A 89 13.69 24.43 14.66
CA THR A 89 13.66 25.24 15.90
C THR A 89 12.36 26.03 16.08
N ASN A 90 11.57 26.17 15.04
CA ASN A 90 10.27 26.84 15.06
C ASN A 90 9.10 25.94 15.44
N LEU A 91 9.33 24.65 15.72
CA LEU A 91 8.31 23.71 16.19
C LEU A 91 8.45 23.47 17.69
N HIS A 92 7.35 23.65 18.42
CA HIS A 92 7.28 23.41 19.87
C HIS A 92 6.45 22.16 20.15
N TYR A 93 7.10 21.13 20.66
CA TYR A 93 6.48 19.84 20.94
C TYR A 93 6.02 19.74 22.39
N SER A 94 4.81 19.27 22.61
CA SER A 94 4.25 19.03 23.95
C SER A 94 3.39 17.79 23.99
N VAL A 95 3.45 17.06 25.09
CA VAL A 95 2.62 15.89 25.36
C VAL A 95 1.68 16.24 26.53
N ILE A 96 0.39 16.00 26.35
CA ILE A 96 -0.64 16.26 27.35
C ILE A 96 -1.32 14.96 27.69
N HIS A 97 -1.19 14.56 28.96
CA HIS A 97 -1.95 13.44 29.50
C HIS A 97 -3.37 13.88 29.82
N VAL A 98 -4.34 13.05 29.45
CA VAL A 98 -5.77 13.23 29.71
C VAL A 98 -6.35 11.93 30.25
N GLU A 99 -7.42 12.00 31.04
CA GLU A 99 -7.96 10.81 31.68
C GLU A 99 -8.84 9.97 30.74
N ASN A 100 -9.60 10.64 29.85
CA ASN A 100 -10.57 9.99 28.98
C ASN A 100 -10.82 10.77 27.68
N ASP A 101 -11.62 10.20 26.78
CA ASP A 101 -11.96 10.80 25.48
C ASP A 101 -12.73 12.14 25.59
N ASN A 102 -13.50 12.37 26.66
CA ASN A 102 -14.18 13.65 26.85
C ASN A 102 -13.20 14.74 27.21
N ASP A 103 -12.28 14.47 28.14
CA ASP A 103 -11.22 15.40 28.51
C ASP A 103 -10.30 15.68 27.33
N LYS A 104 -10.02 14.66 26.52
CA LYS A 104 -9.27 14.81 25.28
C LYS A 104 -9.94 15.79 24.31
N TYR A 105 -11.25 15.69 24.14
CA TYR A 105 -12.02 16.59 23.31
C TYR A 105 -12.07 18.03 23.86
N LEU A 106 -12.27 18.21 25.16
CA LEU A 106 -12.24 19.52 25.81
C LEU A 106 -10.89 20.18 25.61
N LYS A 107 -9.80 19.42 25.79
CA LYS A 107 -8.45 19.93 25.58
C LYS A 107 -8.18 20.31 24.12
N LEU A 108 -8.65 19.52 23.16
CA LEU A 108 -8.56 19.88 21.74
C LEU A 108 -9.25 21.22 21.46
N ARG A 109 -10.45 21.42 21.98
CA ARG A 109 -11.19 22.69 21.81
C ARG A 109 -10.44 23.89 22.39
N GLU A 110 -9.87 23.73 23.58
CA GLU A 110 -9.04 24.75 24.21
C GLU A 110 -7.86 25.12 23.31
N LEU A 111 -7.09 24.13 22.85
CA LEU A 111 -5.94 24.33 21.97
C LEU A 111 -6.30 25.02 20.65
N VAL A 112 -7.41 24.62 20.04
CA VAL A 112 -7.89 25.21 18.77
C VAL A 112 -8.37 26.66 18.99
N ALA A 113 -9.08 26.93 20.09
CA ALA A 113 -9.57 28.28 20.42
C ALA A 113 -8.42 29.23 20.69
N GLU A 114 -7.36 28.79 21.36
CA GLU A 114 -6.16 29.58 21.64
C GLU A 114 -5.28 29.83 20.41
N ALA A 115 -5.29 28.92 19.46
CA ALA A 115 -4.38 28.94 18.32
C ALA A 115 -4.79 29.96 17.26
N ASP A 116 -6.08 30.06 16.96
CA ASP A 116 -6.67 30.88 15.90
C ASP A 116 -5.89 30.85 14.57
N CYS A 117 -5.50 29.64 14.17
CA CYS A 117 -4.68 29.40 12.97
C CYS A 117 -5.11 28.10 12.28
N PRO A 118 -4.74 27.89 11.00
CA PRO A 118 -4.95 26.61 10.33
C PRO A 118 -4.37 25.45 11.15
N THR A 119 -5.21 24.46 11.42
CA THR A 119 -4.94 23.36 12.34
C THR A 119 -5.14 22.00 11.68
N ILE A 120 -4.21 21.08 11.91
CA ILE A 120 -4.36 19.67 11.51
C ILE A 120 -4.54 18.83 12.78
N VAL A 121 -5.58 18.01 12.80
CA VAL A 121 -5.86 17.06 13.89
C VAL A 121 -5.72 15.63 13.36
N TYR A 122 -4.74 14.90 13.85
CA TYR A 122 -4.51 13.52 13.45
C TYR A 122 -5.24 12.52 14.34
N VAL A 123 -5.91 11.55 13.69
CA VAL A 123 -6.60 10.43 14.32
C VAL A 123 -6.22 9.11 13.64
N SER A 124 -6.29 8.01 14.39
CA SER A 124 -5.86 6.69 13.90
C SER A 124 -6.89 5.99 13.00
N ARG A 125 -8.19 6.33 13.10
CA ARG A 125 -9.27 5.61 12.41
C ARG A 125 -10.06 6.50 11.45
N THR A 126 -10.37 5.94 10.28
CA THR A 126 -11.16 6.64 9.24
C THR A 126 -12.53 7.11 9.73
N LYS A 127 -13.24 6.31 10.52
CA LYS A 127 -14.53 6.68 11.11
C LYS A 127 -14.41 7.90 12.03
N ARG A 128 -13.34 7.96 12.82
CA ARG A 128 -13.08 9.04 13.77
C ARG A 128 -12.83 10.39 13.09
N THR A 129 -12.31 10.41 11.86
CA THR A 129 -12.15 11.67 11.10
C THR A 129 -13.49 12.37 10.89
N LYS A 130 -14.51 11.61 10.48
CA LYS A 130 -15.86 12.14 10.23
C LYS A 130 -16.57 12.52 11.53
N GLU A 131 -16.50 11.68 12.55
CA GLU A 131 -17.14 11.91 13.86
C GLU A 131 -16.58 13.16 14.54
N LEU A 132 -15.26 13.30 14.59
CA LEU A 132 -14.60 14.43 15.27
C LEU A 132 -14.78 15.73 14.48
N ALA A 133 -14.68 15.70 13.14
CA ALA A 133 -14.95 16.87 12.31
C ALA A 133 -16.39 17.36 12.47
N ALA A 134 -17.37 16.44 12.47
CA ALA A 134 -18.77 16.78 12.69
C ALA A 134 -19.03 17.34 14.11
N LYS A 135 -18.30 16.85 15.13
CA LYS A 135 -18.40 17.34 16.50
C LYS A 135 -17.84 18.77 16.62
N LEU A 136 -16.69 19.03 16.02
CA LEU A 136 -16.09 20.38 15.94
C LEU A 136 -16.98 21.35 15.17
N THR A 137 -17.58 20.91 14.06
CA THR A 137 -18.49 21.75 13.25
C THR A 137 -19.74 22.13 14.07
N ARG A 138 -20.30 21.22 14.84
CA ARG A 138 -21.45 21.52 15.75
C ARG A 138 -21.07 22.54 16.83
N ASP A 139 -19.82 22.57 17.24
CA ASP A 139 -19.29 23.52 18.22
C ASP A 139 -18.86 24.85 17.58
N GLY A 140 -19.14 25.04 16.28
CA GLY A 140 -18.92 26.30 15.56
C GLY A 140 -17.60 26.43 14.82
N TYR A 141 -16.77 25.38 14.78
CA TYR A 141 -15.52 25.40 14.03
C TYR A 141 -15.74 24.96 12.58
N LYS A 142 -14.98 25.54 11.64
CA LYS A 142 -14.96 25.09 10.25
C LYS A 142 -14.02 23.90 10.10
N ALA A 143 -14.50 22.69 10.39
CA ALA A 143 -13.71 21.45 10.38
C ALA A 143 -14.18 20.48 9.29
N LEU A 144 -13.23 19.90 8.54
CA LEU A 144 -13.50 18.91 7.50
C LEU A 144 -12.70 17.61 7.75
N PRO A 145 -13.26 16.45 7.39
CA PRO A 145 -12.56 15.18 7.50
C PRO A 145 -11.66 14.91 6.28
N PHE A 146 -10.58 14.15 6.49
CA PHE A 146 -9.76 13.62 5.40
C PHE A 146 -9.23 12.21 5.76
N ASN A 147 -9.50 11.22 4.92
CA ASN A 147 -8.97 9.88 5.09
C ASN A 147 -8.87 9.10 3.77
N GLY A 148 -8.12 8.00 3.77
CA GLY A 148 -7.84 7.19 2.59
C GLY A 148 -9.08 6.55 1.93
N LYS A 149 -10.16 6.32 2.70
CA LYS A 149 -11.38 5.64 2.22
C LYS A 149 -12.45 6.59 1.66
N MET A 150 -12.20 7.89 1.68
CA MET A 150 -13.11 8.88 1.06
C MET A 150 -13.01 8.81 -0.45
N GLU A 151 -14.10 9.19 -1.14
CA GLU A 151 -14.13 9.36 -2.59
C GLU A 151 -13.11 10.42 -3.04
N ALA A 152 -12.54 10.23 -4.23
CA ALA A 152 -11.47 11.09 -4.73
C ALA A 152 -11.86 12.57 -4.79
N ASP A 153 -13.07 12.85 -5.28
CA ASP A 153 -13.60 14.21 -5.43
C ASP A 153 -13.81 14.89 -4.06
N GLU A 154 -14.31 14.13 -3.06
CA GLU A 154 -14.49 14.62 -1.70
C GLU A 154 -13.13 14.94 -1.03
N LYS A 155 -12.11 14.09 -1.27
CA LYS A 155 -10.75 14.35 -0.77
C LYS A 155 -10.18 15.64 -1.33
N ILE A 156 -10.29 15.82 -2.65
CA ILE A 156 -9.78 17.02 -3.33
C ILE A 156 -10.52 18.25 -2.80
N ALA A 157 -11.84 18.21 -2.72
CA ALA A 157 -12.65 19.33 -2.25
C ALA A 157 -12.30 19.73 -0.81
N ASN A 158 -12.14 18.76 0.11
CA ASN A 158 -11.79 19.02 1.50
C ASN A 158 -10.35 19.54 1.66
N GLN A 159 -9.43 19.00 0.87
CA GLN A 159 -8.05 19.49 0.84
C GLN A 159 -7.98 20.93 0.32
N ASP A 160 -8.65 21.21 -0.80
CA ASP A 160 -8.68 22.54 -1.40
C ASP A 160 -9.34 23.57 -0.46
N ALA A 161 -10.43 23.19 0.22
CA ALA A 161 -11.07 24.02 1.22
C ALA A 161 -10.12 24.38 2.39
N PHE A 162 -9.31 23.43 2.85
CA PHE A 162 -8.28 23.70 3.87
C PHE A 162 -7.14 24.55 3.33
N MET A 163 -6.66 24.27 2.11
CA MET A 163 -5.58 25.04 1.49
C MET A 163 -5.96 26.50 1.26
N ASN A 164 -7.24 26.78 0.94
CA ASN A 164 -7.78 28.10 0.63
C ASN A 164 -8.47 28.79 1.82
N ASP A 165 -8.23 28.34 3.05
CA ASP A 165 -8.76 28.92 4.31
C ASP A 165 -10.30 28.92 4.42
N GLN A 166 -10.98 28.11 3.60
CA GLN A 166 -12.43 27.88 3.71
C GLN A 166 -12.77 26.96 4.88
N ALA A 167 -11.83 26.08 5.24
CA ALA A 167 -11.84 25.30 6.46
C ALA A 167 -10.60 25.62 7.28
N HIS A 168 -10.77 25.86 8.60
CA HIS A 168 -9.66 26.13 9.52
C HIS A 168 -9.05 24.87 10.12
N ILE A 169 -9.83 23.80 10.21
CA ILE A 169 -9.40 22.53 10.81
C ILE A 169 -9.60 21.41 9.79
N ILE A 170 -8.56 20.59 9.64
CA ILE A 170 -8.68 19.31 8.96
C ILE A 170 -8.46 18.18 9.97
N VAL A 171 -9.42 17.26 10.06
CA VAL A 171 -9.32 16.06 10.91
C VAL A 171 -8.95 14.89 10.01
N ALA A 172 -7.76 14.37 10.18
CA ALA A 172 -7.15 13.48 9.19
C ALA A 172 -6.54 12.21 9.79
N THR A 173 -6.45 11.17 8.98
CA THR A 173 -5.52 10.06 9.21
C THR A 173 -4.15 10.39 8.61
N SER A 174 -3.15 9.53 8.83
CA SER A 174 -1.81 9.63 8.20
C SER A 174 -1.83 9.76 6.66
N ALA A 175 -2.97 9.43 6.02
CA ALA A 175 -3.17 9.63 4.58
C ALA A 175 -3.15 11.12 4.16
N PHE A 176 -3.39 12.04 5.09
CA PHE A 176 -3.29 13.47 4.82
C PHE A 176 -1.86 13.94 4.94
N GLY A 177 -1.38 14.49 3.85
CA GLY A 177 -0.11 15.20 3.91
C GLY A 177 0.87 14.87 2.81
N MET A 178 0.78 13.76 2.10
CA MET A 178 1.57 13.56 0.89
C MET A 178 1.18 14.62 -0.15
N GLY A 179 2.13 15.52 -0.48
CA GLY A 179 1.89 16.61 -1.44
C GLY A 179 1.16 17.84 -0.89
N VAL A 180 0.82 17.91 0.41
CA VAL A 180 0.21 19.10 1.02
C VAL A 180 1.31 20.05 1.51
N ASP A 181 1.36 21.24 0.94
CA ASP A 181 2.34 22.30 1.29
C ASP A 181 1.65 23.59 1.72
N LYS A 182 0.91 23.54 2.84
CA LYS A 182 0.34 24.74 3.48
C LYS A 182 1.35 25.32 4.46
N LYS A 183 1.77 26.57 4.22
CA LYS A 183 2.89 27.21 4.96
C LYS A 183 2.52 27.71 6.34
N ASP A 184 1.26 28.09 6.52
CA ASP A 184 0.73 28.80 7.69
C ASP A 184 0.04 27.89 8.72
N VAL A 185 0.24 26.59 8.67
CA VAL A 185 -0.26 25.67 9.71
C VAL A 185 0.47 25.95 11.01
N GLY A 186 -0.22 26.55 11.99
CA GLY A 186 0.34 26.92 13.27
C GLY A 186 0.12 25.89 14.37
N LEU A 187 -0.78 24.94 14.18
CA LEU A 187 -1.10 23.93 15.17
C LEU A 187 -1.28 22.54 14.53
N VAL A 188 -0.59 21.56 15.07
CA VAL A 188 -0.83 20.14 14.79
C VAL A 188 -1.15 19.43 16.11
N VAL A 189 -2.28 18.73 16.16
CA VAL A 189 -2.72 17.97 17.33
C VAL A 189 -2.87 16.50 16.97
N HIS A 190 -2.09 15.65 17.60
CA HIS A 190 -2.30 14.21 17.57
C HIS A 190 -3.33 13.85 18.63
N TYR A 191 -4.59 13.73 18.20
CA TYR A 191 -5.70 13.31 19.06
C TYR A 191 -5.60 11.81 19.38
N ASP A 192 -5.08 11.01 18.46
CA ASP A 192 -4.62 9.65 18.70
C ASP A 192 -3.09 9.62 18.46
N ILE A 193 -2.40 8.73 19.17
CA ILE A 193 -0.95 8.54 19.04
C ILE A 193 -0.63 8.01 17.63
N SER A 194 0.41 8.54 17.01
CA SER A 194 0.93 8.05 15.72
C SER A 194 1.49 6.63 15.87
N ASP A 195 1.45 5.88 14.79
CA ASP A 195 1.95 4.50 14.76
C ASP A 195 3.45 4.41 15.09
N SER A 196 4.17 5.52 14.98
CA SER A 196 5.59 5.61 15.32
C SER A 196 6.10 7.03 15.44
N LEU A 197 7.32 7.13 15.96
CA LEU A 197 8.02 8.39 16.08
C LEU A 197 8.31 9.02 14.70
N GLU A 198 8.65 8.22 13.71
CA GLU A 198 8.91 8.70 12.36
C GLU A 198 7.66 9.28 11.71
N ASN A 199 6.51 8.60 11.80
CA ASN A 199 5.23 9.14 11.34
C ASN A 199 4.86 10.40 12.11
N TYR A 200 5.02 10.40 13.42
CA TYR A 200 4.79 11.57 14.24
C TYR A 200 5.61 12.79 13.76
N VAL A 201 6.91 12.60 13.52
CA VAL A 201 7.79 13.68 13.05
C VAL A 201 7.36 14.19 11.66
N GLN A 202 6.98 13.31 10.75
CA GLN A 202 6.45 13.69 9.43
C GLN A 202 5.13 14.46 9.54
N GLU A 203 4.21 13.98 10.37
CA GLU A 203 2.90 14.58 10.59
C GLU A 203 3.01 15.92 11.31
N ALA A 204 3.77 16.00 12.39
CA ALA A 204 4.04 17.23 13.13
C ALA A 204 4.84 18.24 12.27
N GLY A 205 5.73 17.75 11.42
CA GLY A 205 6.55 18.55 10.51
C GLY A 205 5.76 19.32 9.45
N ARG A 206 4.44 19.09 9.34
CA ARG A 206 3.55 19.89 8.49
C ARG A 206 3.22 21.25 9.10
N ALA A 207 3.39 21.40 10.41
CA ALA A 207 3.30 22.67 11.08
C ALA A 207 4.52 23.56 10.73
N GLY A 208 4.32 24.88 10.75
CA GLY A 208 5.39 25.86 10.66
C GLY A 208 6.31 25.67 9.46
N ARG A 209 5.81 25.36 8.28
CA ARG A 209 6.63 25.24 7.06
C ARG A 209 7.24 26.57 6.65
N ASP A 210 6.58 27.67 7.00
CA ASP A 210 7.23 28.97 7.03
C ASP A 210 8.18 29.04 8.25
N PRO A 211 9.50 29.20 8.06
CA PRO A 211 10.46 29.29 9.17
C PRO A 211 10.20 30.44 10.14
N GLY A 212 9.51 31.49 9.67
CA GLY A 212 9.10 32.63 10.50
C GLY A 212 7.90 32.35 11.40
N LEU A 213 7.17 31.25 11.16
CA LEU A 213 6.02 30.90 11.97
C LEU A 213 6.43 29.97 13.12
N SER A 214 6.19 30.39 14.35
CA SER A 214 6.28 29.52 15.52
C SER A 214 5.04 28.63 15.59
N ALA A 215 5.21 27.33 15.47
CA ALA A 215 4.12 26.37 15.43
C ALA A 215 4.16 25.41 16.62
N ARG A 216 2.97 25.00 17.07
CA ARG A 216 2.78 24.11 18.21
C ARG A 216 2.32 22.73 17.76
N CYS A 217 2.93 21.69 18.34
CA CYS A 217 2.64 20.29 18.05
C CYS A 217 2.30 19.58 19.36
N TYR A 218 1.08 19.13 19.50
CA TYR A 218 0.59 18.46 20.71
C TYR A 218 0.27 17.01 20.45
N VAL A 219 0.58 16.16 21.42
CA VAL A 219 0.06 14.79 21.52
C VAL A 219 -0.87 14.74 22.73
N LEU A 220 -2.12 14.38 22.50
CA LEU A 220 -3.09 14.10 23.55
C LEU A 220 -3.14 12.59 23.77
N TYR A 221 -2.83 12.11 24.97
CA TYR A 221 -2.85 10.68 25.22
C TYR A 221 -3.50 10.34 26.57
N SER A 222 -4.11 9.18 26.62
CA SER A 222 -4.58 8.52 27.82
C SER A 222 -3.93 7.15 27.97
N ASP A 223 -3.93 6.57 29.16
CA ASP A 223 -3.31 5.25 29.40
C ASP A 223 -3.91 4.16 28.51
N ASN A 224 -5.20 4.25 28.21
CA ASN A 224 -5.88 3.32 27.31
C ASN A 224 -5.42 3.38 25.84
N ASP A 225 -4.77 4.46 25.42
CA ASP A 225 -4.30 4.60 24.04
C ASP A 225 -3.07 3.75 23.76
N LEU A 226 -2.19 3.57 24.75
CA LEU A 226 -1.03 2.69 24.64
C LEU A 226 -1.47 1.24 24.47
N ASP A 227 -2.43 0.78 25.25
CA ASP A 227 -2.96 -0.59 25.12
C ASP A 227 -3.57 -0.84 23.73
N LYS A 228 -4.36 0.10 23.22
CA LYS A 228 -4.94 0.02 21.87
C LYS A 228 -3.85 -0.01 20.80
N HIS A 229 -2.79 0.77 20.98
CA HIS A 229 -1.67 0.82 20.05
C HIS A 229 -0.89 -0.50 20.03
N PHE A 230 -0.60 -1.08 21.20
CA PHE A 230 0.04 -2.40 21.29
C PHE A 230 -0.81 -3.52 20.67
N ILE A 231 -2.13 -3.49 20.86
CA ILE A 231 -3.04 -4.44 20.21
C ILE A 231 -2.95 -4.32 18.69
N LEU A 232 -2.99 -3.10 18.13
CA LEU A 232 -2.86 -2.84 16.70
C LEU A 232 -1.52 -3.32 16.14
N LEU A 233 -0.40 -3.01 16.81
CA LEU A 233 0.94 -3.45 16.40
C LEU A 233 1.04 -4.98 16.40
N ASN A 234 0.46 -5.67 17.37
CA ASN A 234 0.47 -7.13 17.43
C ASN A 234 -0.39 -7.77 16.32
N GLN A 235 -1.45 -7.10 15.85
CA GLN A 235 -2.27 -7.59 14.75
C GLN A 235 -1.57 -7.56 13.39
N THR A 236 -0.56 -6.70 13.22
CA THR A 236 0.18 -6.56 11.95
C THR A 236 1.41 -7.45 11.86
N LYS A 237 1.87 -8.03 12.96
CA LYS A 237 3.02 -8.95 12.97
C LYS A 237 2.66 -10.30 12.37
N LEU A 238 3.53 -10.79 11.48
CA LEU A 238 3.50 -12.17 10.99
C LEU A 238 4.30 -13.08 11.91
N SER A 239 3.69 -14.16 12.38
CA SER A 239 4.39 -15.22 13.11
C SER A 239 5.11 -16.17 12.14
N ILE A 240 6.10 -16.90 12.65
CA ILE A 240 6.78 -17.99 11.91
C ILE A 240 5.74 -19.01 11.42
N SER A 241 4.76 -19.35 12.28
CA SER A 241 3.68 -20.29 11.95
C SER A 241 2.87 -19.83 10.73
N GLU A 242 2.53 -18.55 10.65
CA GLU A 242 1.79 -18.00 9.51
C GLU A 242 2.57 -18.06 8.20
N ILE A 243 3.88 -17.84 8.25
CA ILE A 243 4.72 -17.98 7.05
C ILE A 243 4.85 -19.42 6.65
N GLN A 244 4.96 -20.36 7.61
CA GLN A 244 4.95 -21.79 7.33
C GLN A 244 3.62 -22.23 6.70
N GLN A 245 2.49 -21.67 7.14
CA GLN A 245 1.17 -21.90 6.53
C GLN A 245 1.13 -21.41 5.07
N VAL A 246 1.62 -20.19 4.81
CA VAL A 246 1.72 -19.66 3.45
C VAL A 246 2.66 -20.51 2.59
N TRP A 247 3.80 -20.94 3.12
CA TRP A 247 4.71 -21.83 2.41
C TRP A 247 4.06 -23.17 2.05
N LYS A 248 3.35 -23.78 2.99
CA LYS A 248 2.57 -25.00 2.74
C LYS A 248 1.52 -24.78 1.66
N ALA A 249 0.77 -23.69 1.74
CA ALA A 249 -0.23 -23.33 0.74
C ALA A 249 0.38 -23.19 -0.68
N VAL A 250 1.51 -22.49 -0.81
CA VAL A 250 2.23 -22.38 -2.08
C VAL A 250 2.71 -23.73 -2.59
N LYS A 251 3.23 -24.60 -1.73
CA LYS A 251 3.63 -25.97 -2.12
C LYS A 251 2.45 -26.78 -2.60
N ASP A 252 1.32 -26.70 -1.94
CA ASP A 252 0.11 -27.44 -2.31
C ASP A 252 -0.44 -26.95 -3.66
N LEU A 253 -0.44 -25.65 -3.90
CA LEU A 253 -0.84 -25.02 -5.16
C LEU A 253 0.12 -25.38 -6.32
N THR A 254 1.38 -25.66 -6.02
CA THR A 254 2.42 -25.99 -7.01
C THR A 254 2.67 -27.48 -7.16
N LYS A 255 1.96 -28.35 -6.41
CA LYS A 255 2.20 -29.81 -6.32
C LYS A 255 2.37 -30.53 -7.66
N HIS A 256 1.71 -30.05 -8.70
CA HIS A 256 1.80 -30.62 -10.05
C HIS A 256 2.37 -29.63 -11.09
N ARG A 257 2.83 -28.47 -10.66
CA ARG A 257 3.34 -27.39 -11.53
C ARG A 257 4.42 -26.64 -10.79
N MET A 258 5.58 -26.43 -11.41
CA MET A 258 6.65 -25.62 -10.82
C MET A 258 6.30 -24.12 -10.72
N LYS A 259 5.24 -23.70 -11.39
CA LYS A 259 4.76 -22.32 -11.44
C LYS A 259 3.27 -22.25 -11.15
N VAL A 260 2.87 -21.31 -10.32
CA VAL A 260 1.47 -20.99 -10.04
C VAL A 260 1.22 -19.49 -10.23
N ASN A 261 0.05 -19.16 -10.75
CA ASN A 261 -0.50 -17.81 -10.76
C ASN A 261 -1.76 -17.84 -9.89
N CYS A 262 -1.73 -17.11 -8.78
CA CYS A 262 -2.82 -17.07 -7.81
C CYS A 262 -2.89 -15.70 -7.15
N SER A 263 -4.04 -15.35 -6.58
CA SER A 263 -4.22 -14.15 -5.79
C SER A 263 -3.66 -14.33 -4.36
N ALA A 264 -3.40 -13.23 -3.68
CA ALA A 264 -3.04 -13.28 -2.27
C ALA A 264 -4.15 -13.91 -1.42
N LEU A 265 -5.41 -13.63 -1.77
CA LEU A 265 -6.58 -14.19 -1.09
C LEU A 265 -6.69 -15.71 -1.29
N GLU A 266 -6.42 -16.21 -2.50
CA GLU A 266 -6.38 -17.65 -2.78
C GLU A 266 -5.30 -18.35 -1.94
N ILE A 267 -4.12 -17.76 -1.82
CA ILE A 267 -3.06 -18.28 -0.96
C ILE A 267 -3.48 -18.28 0.51
N ALA A 268 -4.11 -17.21 0.99
CA ALA A 268 -4.60 -17.10 2.36
C ALA A 268 -5.64 -18.18 2.69
N ARG A 269 -6.62 -18.39 1.82
CA ARG A 269 -7.63 -19.45 1.96
C ARG A 269 -7.00 -20.84 1.98
N GLN A 270 -6.06 -21.09 1.08
CA GLN A 270 -5.32 -22.36 1.05
C GLN A 270 -4.44 -22.54 2.30
N ALA A 271 -3.97 -21.45 2.92
CA ALA A 271 -3.26 -21.46 4.18
C ALA A 271 -4.19 -21.67 5.40
N GLY A 272 -5.51 -21.65 5.20
CA GLY A 272 -6.52 -21.77 6.24
C GLY A 272 -6.75 -20.46 7.02
N TRP A 273 -6.44 -19.32 6.43
CA TRP A 273 -6.69 -18.03 7.04
C TRP A 273 -8.12 -17.57 6.85
N ASP A 274 -8.68 -16.89 7.87
CA ASP A 274 -10.02 -16.31 7.82
C ASP A 274 -10.02 -15.05 6.95
N ASP A 275 -10.97 -14.95 6.01
CA ASP A 275 -11.14 -13.80 5.11
C ASP A 275 -11.46 -12.49 5.86
N SER A 276 -11.86 -12.56 7.14
CA SER A 276 -12.13 -11.40 8.00
C SER A 276 -10.87 -10.72 8.55
N VAL A 277 -9.69 -11.32 8.35
CA VAL A 277 -8.43 -10.74 8.81
C VAL A 277 -8.13 -9.45 8.04
N SER A 278 -7.95 -8.35 8.77
CA SER A 278 -7.56 -7.08 8.16
C SER A 278 -6.22 -7.21 7.46
N ASP A 279 -6.10 -6.58 6.30
CA ASP A 279 -4.86 -6.52 5.49
C ASP A 279 -4.30 -7.89 5.06
N ILE A 280 -5.17 -8.88 4.89
CA ILE A 280 -4.82 -10.25 4.53
C ILE A 280 -3.90 -10.33 3.30
N GLU A 281 -4.14 -9.51 2.28
CA GLU A 281 -3.29 -9.46 1.09
C GLU A 281 -1.88 -8.97 1.41
N THR A 282 -1.75 -7.93 2.22
CA THR A 282 -0.45 -7.39 2.66
C THR A 282 0.31 -8.42 3.47
N ARG A 283 -0.36 -9.16 4.37
CA ARG A 283 0.24 -10.22 5.17
C ARG A 283 0.77 -11.36 4.29
N VAL A 284 0.00 -11.82 3.31
CA VAL A 284 0.44 -12.85 2.34
C VAL A 284 1.62 -12.35 1.51
N ARG A 285 1.58 -11.12 1.01
CA ARG A 285 2.69 -10.52 0.24
C ARG A 285 3.97 -10.43 1.06
N THR A 286 3.87 -10.06 2.33
CA THR A 286 5.00 -10.00 3.25
C THR A 286 5.59 -11.40 3.51
N ALA A 287 4.74 -12.41 3.73
CA ALA A 287 5.16 -13.79 3.88
C ALA A 287 5.88 -14.32 2.63
N LEU A 288 5.33 -14.07 1.44
CA LEU A 288 5.96 -14.46 0.17
C LEU A 288 7.29 -13.77 -0.05
N ALA A 289 7.44 -12.53 0.36
CA ALA A 289 8.71 -11.82 0.25
C ALA A 289 9.76 -12.39 1.19
N ALA A 290 9.40 -12.72 2.43
CA ALA A 290 10.29 -13.38 3.37
C ALA A 290 10.78 -14.75 2.82
N LEU A 291 9.86 -15.53 2.23
CA LEU A 291 10.16 -16.81 1.57
C LEU A 291 11.07 -16.63 0.34
N GLU A 292 10.82 -15.61 -0.48
CA GLU A 292 11.67 -15.31 -1.63
C GLU A 292 13.07 -14.87 -1.23
N GLN A 293 13.18 -13.98 -0.25
CA GLN A 293 14.46 -13.51 0.26
C GLN A 293 15.29 -14.64 0.90
N SER A 294 14.61 -15.63 1.48
CA SER A 294 15.23 -16.81 2.04
C SER A 294 15.50 -17.92 1.00
N GLY A 295 15.16 -17.67 -0.27
CA GLY A 295 15.45 -18.58 -1.38
C GLY A 295 14.49 -19.75 -1.53
N TYR A 296 13.33 -19.77 -0.84
CA TYR A 296 12.35 -20.85 -0.98
C TYR A 296 11.54 -20.77 -2.28
N LEU A 297 11.32 -19.58 -2.78
CA LEU A 297 10.56 -19.32 -4.02
C LEU A 297 11.11 -18.11 -4.77
N VAL A 298 10.71 -17.98 -6.03
CA VAL A 298 10.92 -16.77 -6.85
C VAL A 298 9.58 -16.25 -7.29
N ARG A 299 9.34 -14.95 -7.09
CA ARG A 299 8.14 -14.31 -7.62
C ARG A 299 8.35 -13.89 -9.08
N GLY A 300 7.36 -14.17 -9.91
CA GLY A 300 7.32 -13.74 -11.30
C GLY A 300 6.63 -12.39 -11.48
N ASN A 301 6.33 -12.05 -12.72
CA ASN A 301 5.52 -10.88 -13.03
C ASN A 301 4.07 -11.11 -12.58
N ASN A 302 3.41 -10.09 -12.08
CA ASN A 302 1.98 -10.15 -11.80
C ASN A 302 1.20 -10.41 -13.09
N VAL A 303 0.28 -11.36 -13.02
CA VAL A 303 -0.65 -11.67 -14.10
C VAL A 303 -2.05 -11.33 -13.60
N PRO A 304 -2.82 -10.51 -14.33
CA PRO A 304 -4.16 -10.17 -13.87
C PRO A 304 -5.07 -11.39 -13.91
N HIS A 305 -5.81 -11.62 -12.82
CA HIS A 305 -6.96 -12.52 -12.81
C HIS A 305 -8.25 -11.76 -13.11
N VAL A 306 -9.27 -12.47 -13.51
CA VAL A 306 -10.59 -11.92 -13.76
C VAL A 306 -11.56 -12.49 -12.74
N TYR A 307 -12.08 -11.62 -11.88
CA TYR A 307 -13.10 -12.02 -10.91
C TYR A 307 -14.47 -11.89 -11.52
N ALA A 308 -15.26 -12.96 -11.49
CA ALA A 308 -16.64 -12.93 -11.94
C ALA A 308 -17.49 -11.97 -11.07
N THR A 309 -17.12 -11.77 -9.81
CA THR A 309 -17.72 -10.75 -8.92
C THR A 309 -17.37 -9.33 -9.33
N GLY A 310 -16.27 -9.12 -10.06
CA GLY A 310 -15.87 -7.82 -10.62
C GLY A 310 -16.62 -7.39 -11.88
N ILE A 311 -17.59 -8.18 -12.36
CA ILE A 311 -18.43 -7.81 -13.50
C ILE A 311 -19.38 -6.69 -13.08
N THR A 312 -19.31 -5.55 -13.78
CA THR A 312 -20.13 -4.37 -13.50
C THR A 312 -21.45 -4.37 -14.26
N VAL A 313 -21.54 -5.12 -15.35
CA VAL A 313 -22.77 -5.24 -16.16
C VAL A 313 -23.78 -6.19 -15.51
N LYS A 314 -25.06 -5.91 -15.68
CA LYS A 314 -26.17 -6.63 -15.04
C LYS A 314 -26.47 -7.97 -15.73
N ASN A 315 -26.37 -8.01 -17.07
CA ASN A 315 -26.69 -9.16 -17.89
C ASN A 315 -25.86 -9.17 -19.19
N MET A 316 -26.10 -10.23 -20.00
CA MET A 316 -25.39 -10.39 -21.28
C MET A 316 -25.79 -9.37 -22.34
N ASP A 317 -27.02 -8.86 -22.30
CA ASP A 317 -27.50 -7.90 -23.31
C ASP A 317 -26.82 -6.54 -23.10
N GLU A 318 -26.75 -6.06 -21.85
CA GLU A 318 -25.97 -4.86 -21.48
C GLU A 318 -24.48 -5.02 -21.83
N ALA A 319 -23.91 -6.19 -21.58
CA ALA A 319 -22.52 -6.47 -21.94
C ALA A 319 -22.29 -6.37 -23.45
N ARG A 320 -23.16 -6.98 -24.25
CA ARG A 320 -23.09 -6.91 -25.72
C ARG A 320 -23.22 -5.51 -26.25
N GLU A 321 -24.17 -4.76 -25.72
CA GLU A 321 -24.42 -3.37 -26.11
C GLU A 321 -23.20 -2.50 -25.83
N ARG A 322 -22.62 -2.59 -24.61
CA ARG A 322 -21.44 -1.83 -24.24
C ARG A 322 -20.20 -2.22 -25.02
N ILE A 323 -19.96 -3.53 -25.24
CA ILE A 323 -18.84 -4.00 -26.06
C ILE A 323 -18.97 -3.57 -27.51
N ALA A 324 -20.18 -3.63 -28.09
CA ALA A 324 -20.43 -3.23 -29.47
C ALA A 324 -20.34 -1.71 -29.68
N ALA A 325 -20.71 -0.92 -28.68
CA ALA A 325 -20.63 0.54 -28.71
C ALA A 325 -19.21 1.07 -28.47
N SER A 326 -18.30 0.26 -27.91
CA SER A 326 -16.95 0.66 -27.57
C SER A 326 -16.04 0.73 -28.80
N LEU A 327 -15.23 1.79 -28.86
CA LEU A 327 -14.19 1.96 -29.88
C LEU A 327 -12.88 1.21 -29.52
N LEU A 328 -12.80 0.60 -28.36
CA LEU A 328 -11.59 -0.10 -27.88
C LEU A 328 -11.46 -1.52 -28.44
N PHE A 329 -12.56 -2.13 -28.90
CA PHE A 329 -12.57 -3.50 -29.43
C PHE A 329 -12.52 -3.54 -30.96
N GLY A 330 -11.56 -4.26 -31.51
CA GLY A 330 -11.59 -4.65 -32.92
C GLY A 330 -12.69 -5.69 -33.20
N SER A 331 -13.07 -5.86 -34.47
CA SER A 331 -14.13 -6.80 -34.88
C SER A 331 -13.90 -8.23 -34.34
N ASP A 332 -12.66 -8.72 -34.36
CA ASP A 332 -12.28 -10.05 -33.85
C ASP A 332 -12.29 -10.14 -32.31
N GLU A 333 -12.19 -9.01 -31.64
CA GLU A 333 -12.12 -8.96 -30.17
C GLU A 333 -13.50 -8.85 -29.54
N ILE A 334 -14.48 -8.35 -30.25
CA ILE A 334 -15.90 -8.29 -29.79
C ILE A 334 -16.40 -9.70 -29.48
N GLU A 335 -16.18 -10.65 -30.37
CA GLU A 335 -16.59 -12.04 -30.15
C GLU A 335 -15.85 -12.68 -28.95
N LYS A 336 -14.54 -12.45 -28.86
CA LYS A 336 -13.72 -12.92 -27.73
C LYS A 336 -14.20 -12.33 -26.39
N ALA A 337 -14.50 -11.02 -26.36
CA ALA A 337 -15.03 -10.35 -25.18
C ALA A 337 -16.39 -10.94 -24.74
N ILE A 338 -17.30 -11.16 -25.66
CA ILE A 338 -18.61 -11.77 -25.39
C ILE A 338 -18.45 -13.18 -24.81
N ARG A 339 -17.54 -14.00 -25.37
CA ARG A 339 -17.26 -15.36 -24.87
C ARG A 339 -16.68 -15.33 -23.45
N ILE A 340 -15.74 -14.43 -23.16
CA ILE A 340 -15.14 -14.26 -21.83
C ILE A 340 -16.21 -13.84 -20.81
N ILE A 341 -17.00 -12.81 -21.11
CA ILE A 341 -18.07 -12.32 -20.21
C ILE A 341 -19.11 -13.41 -19.96
N LYS A 342 -19.51 -14.17 -20.98
CA LYS A 342 -20.44 -15.28 -20.82
C LYS A 342 -19.92 -16.33 -19.86
N SER A 343 -18.64 -16.70 -19.97
CA SER A 343 -17.98 -17.63 -19.04
C SER A 343 -17.96 -17.08 -17.60
N LEU A 344 -17.61 -15.81 -17.42
CA LEU A 344 -17.54 -15.17 -16.11
C LEU A 344 -18.92 -15.02 -15.45
N ILE A 345 -19.97 -14.66 -16.20
CA ILE A 345 -21.35 -14.59 -15.69
C ILE A 345 -21.82 -15.97 -15.22
N SER A 346 -21.52 -17.04 -15.99
CA SER A 346 -21.83 -18.41 -15.59
C SER A 346 -21.15 -18.79 -14.28
N GLN A 347 -19.87 -18.45 -14.11
CA GLN A 347 -19.12 -18.71 -12.88
C GLN A 347 -19.64 -17.90 -11.70
N LYS A 348 -20.06 -16.63 -11.92
CA LYS A 348 -20.68 -15.80 -10.89
C LYS A 348 -21.94 -16.44 -10.31
N HIS A 349 -22.75 -17.06 -11.14
CA HIS A 349 -23.95 -17.78 -10.68
C HIS A 349 -23.60 -19.01 -9.84
N ILE A 350 -22.58 -19.78 -10.25
CA ILE A 350 -22.11 -20.96 -9.52
C ILE A 350 -21.53 -20.53 -8.16
N ALA A 351 -20.68 -19.51 -8.13
CA ALA A 351 -20.06 -19.01 -6.90
C ALA A 351 -21.08 -18.45 -5.91
N LYS A 352 -22.11 -17.73 -6.39
CA LYS A 352 -23.18 -17.23 -5.54
C LYS A 352 -23.99 -18.36 -4.87
N ALA A 353 -24.16 -19.49 -5.57
CA ALA A 353 -24.81 -20.68 -5.04
C ALA A 353 -23.95 -21.39 -3.97
N GLN A 354 -22.63 -21.19 -3.98
CA GLN A 354 -21.67 -21.81 -3.06
C GLN A 354 -21.14 -20.87 -1.99
N ASP A 355 -21.67 -19.64 -1.92
CA ASP A 355 -21.20 -18.55 -1.04
C ASP A 355 -19.69 -18.30 -1.12
N SER A 356 -19.14 -18.39 -2.36
CA SER A 356 -17.73 -18.20 -2.66
C SER A 356 -17.50 -17.12 -3.72
N GLU A 357 -16.32 -16.54 -3.75
CA GLU A 357 -15.93 -15.62 -4.84
C GLU A 357 -15.62 -16.44 -6.11
N ALA A 358 -16.22 -16.03 -7.22
CA ALA A 358 -15.94 -16.65 -8.52
C ALA A 358 -14.72 -15.99 -9.16
N GLU A 359 -13.63 -16.71 -9.16
CA GLU A 359 -12.36 -16.32 -9.75
C GLU A 359 -12.02 -17.19 -10.96
N SER A 360 -11.58 -16.57 -12.05
CA SER A 360 -11.10 -17.27 -13.22
C SER A 360 -9.67 -16.90 -13.57
N ARG A 361 -8.80 -17.88 -13.59
CA ARG A 361 -7.43 -17.70 -14.08
C ARG A 361 -7.44 -17.49 -15.60
N ILE A 362 -6.60 -16.58 -16.05
CA ILE A 362 -6.42 -16.31 -17.49
C ILE A 362 -6.05 -17.59 -18.25
N ASP A 363 -5.22 -18.46 -17.65
CA ASP A 363 -4.85 -19.75 -18.23
C ASP A 363 -6.08 -20.64 -18.44
N TYR A 364 -6.96 -20.72 -17.45
CA TYR A 364 -8.17 -21.51 -17.50
C TYR A 364 -9.18 -20.96 -18.51
N LEU A 365 -9.34 -19.62 -18.56
CA LEU A 365 -10.17 -18.99 -19.58
C LEU A 365 -9.64 -19.23 -21.00
N ALA A 366 -8.33 -19.11 -21.18
CA ALA A 366 -7.68 -19.38 -22.45
C ALA A 366 -7.92 -20.83 -22.94
N ASP A 367 -7.73 -21.79 -22.04
CA ASP A 367 -7.90 -23.24 -22.35
C ASP A 367 -9.37 -23.58 -22.66
N ILE A 368 -10.31 -23.14 -21.80
CA ILE A 368 -11.75 -23.44 -22.00
C ILE A 368 -12.31 -22.77 -23.25
N LEU A 369 -11.88 -21.52 -23.52
CA LEU A 369 -12.42 -20.77 -24.66
C LEU A 369 -11.64 -21.00 -25.95
N GLY A 370 -10.54 -21.78 -25.93
CA GLY A 370 -9.68 -21.99 -27.08
C GLY A 370 -9.04 -20.70 -27.59
N LEU A 371 -8.69 -19.77 -26.66
CA LEU A 371 -8.06 -18.49 -26.96
C LEU A 371 -6.59 -18.50 -26.55
N SER A 372 -5.77 -17.65 -27.16
CA SER A 372 -4.41 -17.45 -26.66
C SER A 372 -4.44 -16.66 -25.34
N LYS A 373 -3.51 -16.94 -24.42
CA LYS A 373 -3.38 -16.14 -23.17
C LYS A 373 -3.22 -14.65 -23.46
N ARG A 374 -2.52 -14.31 -24.54
CA ARG A 374 -2.31 -12.93 -24.97
C ARG A 374 -3.62 -12.25 -25.36
N ASP A 375 -4.49 -12.97 -26.08
CA ASP A 375 -5.80 -12.43 -26.46
C ASP A 375 -6.69 -12.24 -25.24
N VAL A 376 -6.72 -13.19 -24.31
CA VAL A 376 -7.49 -13.06 -23.06
C VAL A 376 -7.02 -11.85 -22.27
N ILE A 377 -5.71 -11.66 -22.07
CA ILE A 377 -5.16 -10.50 -21.35
C ILE A 377 -5.55 -9.20 -22.06
N SER A 378 -5.37 -9.10 -23.38
CA SER A 378 -5.67 -7.89 -24.14
C SER A 378 -7.16 -7.51 -24.04
N VAL A 379 -8.04 -8.48 -24.22
CA VAL A 379 -9.50 -8.26 -24.17
C VAL A 379 -9.95 -7.89 -22.75
N VAL A 380 -9.42 -8.56 -21.71
CA VAL A 380 -9.72 -8.25 -20.31
C VAL A 380 -9.27 -6.84 -19.94
N GLU A 381 -8.07 -6.40 -20.36
CA GLU A 381 -7.59 -5.04 -20.12
C GLU A 381 -8.51 -4.00 -20.75
N ARG A 382 -9.02 -4.25 -21.96
CA ARG A 382 -9.99 -3.35 -22.62
C ARG A 382 -11.34 -3.33 -21.92
N MET A 383 -11.83 -4.50 -21.45
CA MET A 383 -13.05 -4.56 -20.65
C MET A 383 -12.94 -3.78 -19.35
N ARG A 384 -11.75 -3.72 -18.75
CA ARG A 384 -11.48 -2.88 -17.57
C ARG A 384 -11.47 -1.39 -17.91
N GLN A 385 -10.83 -1.02 -19.02
CA GLN A 385 -10.83 0.37 -19.50
C GLN A 385 -12.24 0.88 -19.80
N GLU A 386 -13.12 0.04 -20.33
CA GLU A 386 -14.54 0.34 -20.56
C GLU A 386 -15.40 0.26 -19.29
N GLY A 387 -14.81 -0.11 -18.15
CA GLY A 387 -15.54 -0.27 -16.90
C GLY A 387 -16.53 -1.44 -16.90
N ILE A 388 -16.36 -2.43 -17.78
CA ILE A 388 -17.16 -3.67 -17.79
C ILE A 388 -16.68 -4.64 -16.70
N LEU A 389 -15.40 -4.56 -16.36
CA LEU A 389 -14.77 -5.32 -15.28
C LEU A 389 -14.09 -4.39 -14.29
N ALA A 390 -14.13 -4.73 -13.00
CA ALA A 390 -13.38 -4.05 -11.95
C ALA A 390 -11.89 -4.40 -12.03
N ASP A 391 -11.05 -3.54 -11.47
CA ASP A 391 -9.60 -3.72 -11.44
C ASP A 391 -9.18 -4.77 -10.42
N SER A 392 -8.29 -5.71 -10.82
CA SER A 392 -7.67 -6.69 -9.92
C SER A 392 -6.22 -6.97 -10.33
N LYS A 393 -5.34 -7.21 -9.33
CA LYS A 393 -3.92 -7.52 -9.53
C LYS A 393 -3.54 -8.78 -8.76
N ASP A 394 -2.82 -9.68 -9.40
CA ASP A 394 -2.44 -10.97 -8.81
C ASP A 394 -0.95 -11.21 -8.75
N ILE A 395 -0.55 -12.18 -7.92
CA ILE A 395 0.82 -12.55 -7.64
C ILE A 395 1.15 -13.86 -8.38
N SER A 396 2.33 -13.90 -9.03
CA SER A 396 2.91 -15.15 -9.57
C SER A 396 4.04 -15.63 -8.67
N ALA A 397 4.00 -16.88 -8.26
CA ALA A 397 5.04 -17.50 -7.45
C ALA A 397 5.63 -18.75 -8.15
N TYR A 398 6.94 -18.95 -7.98
CA TYR A 398 7.69 -20.08 -8.48
C TYR A 398 8.44 -20.74 -7.33
N LEU A 399 8.41 -22.08 -7.25
CA LEU A 399 9.28 -22.82 -6.34
C LEU A 399 10.71 -22.84 -6.89
N GLN A 400 11.69 -22.67 -6.00
CA GLN A 400 13.08 -22.98 -6.28
C GLN A 400 13.40 -24.40 -5.82
N ASP A 401 14.39 -25.06 -6.46
CA ASP A 401 14.80 -26.39 -6.12
C ASP A 401 15.24 -26.53 -4.65
N ALA A 402 14.90 -27.67 -4.05
CA ALA A 402 14.89 -27.88 -2.61
C ALA A 402 16.26 -28.20 -1.97
N ASP A 403 17.37 -28.19 -2.73
CA ASP A 403 18.65 -28.71 -2.28
C ASP A 403 19.37 -28.00 -1.14
N ASP A 404 18.76 -26.94 -0.55
CA ASP A 404 19.37 -26.16 0.51
C ASP A 404 18.36 -25.75 1.61
N SER A 405 17.49 -26.69 2.01
CA SER A 405 16.37 -26.40 2.92
C SER A 405 16.82 -25.97 4.33
N GLU A 406 17.93 -26.50 4.81
CA GLU A 406 18.45 -26.22 6.15
C GLU A 406 19.03 -24.80 6.26
N ARG A 407 19.84 -24.39 5.28
CA ARG A 407 20.39 -23.03 5.18
C ARG A 407 19.30 -21.99 4.96
N LYS A 408 18.30 -22.29 4.13
CA LYS A 408 17.15 -21.43 3.89
C LYS A 408 16.30 -21.25 5.14
N SER A 409 16.10 -22.31 5.92
CA SER A 409 15.39 -22.26 7.21
C SER A 409 16.13 -21.40 8.22
N GLN A 410 17.46 -21.47 8.28
CA GLN A 410 18.27 -20.65 9.18
C GLN A 410 18.22 -19.16 8.81
N ILE A 411 18.33 -18.82 7.53
CA ILE A 411 18.18 -17.44 7.04
C ILE A 411 16.78 -16.88 7.36
N LEU A 412 15.74 -17.71 7.25
CA LEU A 412 14.38 -17.34 7.60
C LEU A 412 14.25 -17.04 9.09
N LEU A 413 14.79 -17.92 9.95
CA LEU A 413 14.77 -17.75 11.41
C LEU A 413 15.57 -16.52 11.86
N GLU A 414 16.75 -16.28 11.30
CA GLU A 414 17.56 -15.08 11.60
C GLU A 414 16.84 -13.78 11.23
N ARG A 415 16.12 -13.78 10.10
CA ARG A 415 15.31 -12.62 9.70
C ARG A 415 14.11 -12.40 10.60
N PHE A 416 13.47 -13.47 11.08
CA PHE A 416 12.37 -13.37 12.05
C PHE A 416 12.85 -12.87 13.40
N ALA A 417 13.95 -13.38 13.91
CA ALA A 417 14.54 -12.89 15.15
C ALA A 417 14.89 -11.39 15.08
N LYS A 418 15.23 -10.87 13.88
CA LYS A 418 15.45 -9.45 13.64
C LYS A 418 14.15 -8.64 13.53
N LEU A 419 13.02 -9.24 13.21
CA LEU A 419 11.72 -8.58 13.13
C LEU A 419 11.02 -8.51 14.51
N GLU A 420 11.44 -9.36 15.45
CA GLU A 420 10.91 -9.39 16.83
C GLU A 420 11.68 -8.48 17.80
N GLN A 421 12.87 -8.02 17.46
CA GLN A 421 13.68 -7.04 18.19
C GLN A 421 13.35 -5.61 17.75
#